data_23dd34f5cbf794b5a63f01684a8792f2
#
_entry.id   23dd34f5cbf794b5a63f01684a8792f2
#
_cell.length_a   1.000
_cell.length_b   1.000
_cell.length_c   1.000
_cell.angle_alpha   90.00
_cell.angle_beta   90.00
_cell.angle_gamma   90.00
#
_symmetry.space_group_name_H-M   'P 1'
#
loop_
_entity.id
_entity.type
_entity.pdbx_description
1 polymer ?
#
loop_
_entity_poly.entity_id
_entity_poly.type
_entity_poly.pdbx_seq_one_letter_code
_entity_poly.pdbx_strand_id
1 'polypeptide(L)'
;MNKLIELLPSIKAVGFDLDDTLWDNRQTIIDAVNAQNEALVKQGLEQEHIAVVYKEHLDKTVSQEPELQSDVSALRLRVLESIANEHGWEASIAGNIYQAFYEARQNVLVYDDAIELLNHLKKDFQLAVISNGNVDVKQVGIDHYFDLVYRAGPDGIAKPHQDMFVKAHDAFNINDDEFLYVGDHIVNDAQAAMDAGSYAILINEEDIDLGPRCLRYKTLSDFKADVLRYLKF
;
A
#
# COMPACT_ATOMS: atom_id res chain seq x y z
N MET A 1 -3.34 -13.97 28.94
CA MET A 1 -2.15 -13.12 28.69
C MET A 1 -2.30 -12.57 27.28
N ASN A 2 -1.92 -11.33 27.00
CA ASN A 2 -2.11 -10.74 25.66
C ASN A 2 -1.04 -11.31 24.72
N LYS A 3 -1.46 -12.04 23.67
CA LYS A 3 -0.56 -12.71 22.72
C LYS A 3 0.46 -11.74 22.08
N LEU A 4 0.08 -10.47 21.85
CA LEU A 4 0.99 -9.46 21.33
C LEU A 4 2.17 -9.22 22.28
N ILE A 5 1.91 -9.10 23.58
CA ILE A 5 2.95 -8.87 24.62
C ILE A 5 3.94 -10.02 24.68
N GLU A 6 3.49 -11.26 24.42
CA GLU A 6 4.36 -12.43 24.36
C GLU A 6 5.20 -12.46 23.08
N LEU A 7 4.67 -11.90 21.97
CA LEU A 7 5.30 -11.90 20.66
C LEU A 7 6.36 -10.80 20.52
N LEU A 8 6.06 -9.57 20.94
CA LEU A 8 6.89 -8.38 20.68
C LEU A 8 8.37 -8.54 21.11
N PRO A 9 8.74 -9.26 22.21
CA PRO A 9 10.14 -9.46 22.56
C PRO A 9 10.98 -10.20 21.51
N SER A 10 10.36 -10.98 20.62
CA SER A 10 11.05 -11.70 19.55
C SER A 10 11.13 -10.91 18.25
N ILE A 11 10.36 -9.83 18.12
CA ILE A 11 10.29 -9.01 16.90
C ILE A 11 11.46 -8.03 16.86
N LYS A 12 12.07 -7.87 15.69
CA LYS A 12 13.14 -6.90 15.43
C LYS A 12 12.71 -5.80 14.46
N ALA A 13 11.77 -6.11 13.57
CA ALA A 13 11.28 -5.14 12.62
C ALA A 13 9.76 -5.24 12.44
N VAL A 14 9.13 -4.09 12.14
CA VAL A 14 7.70 -3.99 11.89
C VAL A 14 7.47 -3.38 10.51
N GLY A 15 6.76 -4.11 9.66
CA GLY A 15 6.33 -3.64 8.34
C GLY A 15 4.89 -3.14 8.37
N PHE A 16 4.57 -2.20 7.49
CA PHE A 16 3.23 -1.63 7.33
C PHE A 16 2.79 -1.64 5.88
N ASP A 17 1.54 -1.99 5.65
CA ASP A 17 0.81 -1.46 4.51
C ASP A 17 0.48 0.01 4.76
N LEU A 18 0.04 0.72 3.72
CA LEU A 18 -0.26 2.14 3.77
C LEU A 18 -1.76 2.41 3.69
N ASP A 19 -2.36 2.11 2.53
CA ASP A 19 -3.76 2.40 2.22
C ASP A 19 -4.71 1.59 3.13
N ASP A 20 -5.70 2.25 3.70
CA ASP A 20 -6.67 1.68 4.64
C ASP A 20 -6.06 1.08 5.94
N THR A 21 -4.72 1.20 6.09
CA THR A 21 -3.97 0.85 7.31
C THR A 21 -3.52 2.09 8.08
N LEU A 22 -2.77 3.02 7.45
CA LEU A 22 -2.28 4.25 8.08
C LEU A 22 -3.16 5.48 7.79
N TRP A 23 -4.07 5.39 6.83
CA TRP A 23 -5.09 6.39 6.44
C TRP A 23 -6.26 5.74 5.72
N ASP A 24 -7.40 6.42 5.63
CA ASP A 24 -8.53 6.03 4.79
C ASP A 24 -8.25 6.42 3.33
N ASN A 25 -8.14 5.42 2.47
CA ASN A 25 -7.82 5.60 1.05
C ASN A 25 -9.04 5.99 0.18
N ARG A 26 -10.27 5.79 0.64
CA ARG A 26 -11.49 5.87 -0.18
C ARG A 26 -11.64 7.22 -0.85
N GLN A 27 -11.53 8.32 -0.09
CA GLN A 27 -11.70 9.65 -0.67
C GLN A 27 -10.51 10.02 -1.56
N THR A 28 -9.30 9.69 -1.16
CA THR A 28 -8.08 10.00 -1.91
C THR A 28 -8.06 9.35 -3.29
N ILE A 29 -8.49 8.08 -3.39
CA ILE A 29 -8.55 7.42 -4.71
C ILE A 29 -9.67 8.00 -5.60
N ILE A 30 -10.80 8.41 -5.02
CA ILE A 30 -11.88 9.09 -5.74
C ILE A 30 -11.36 10.42 -6.30
N ASP A 31 -10.69 11.23 -5.48
CA ASP A 31 -10.16 12.53 -5.89
C ASP A 31 -9.08 12.39 -6.97
N ALA A 32 -8.21 11.39 -6.86
CA ALA A 32 -7.21 11.09 -7.88
C ALA A 32 -7.84 10.67 -9.22
N VAL A 33 -8.86 9.82 -9.19
CA VAL A 33 -9.60 9.43 -10.40
C VAL A 33 -10.34 10.63 -11.01
N ASN A 34 -10.93 11.49 -10.20
CA ASN A 34 -11.58 12.71 -10.67
C ASN A 34 -10.59 13.65 -11.35
N ALA A 35 -9.41 13.86 -10.77
CA ALA A 35 -8.35 14.68 -11.38
C ALA A 35 -7.91 14.12 -12.73
N GLN A 36 -7.75 12.79 -12.85
CA GLN A 36 -7.50 12.12 -14.12
C GLN A 36 -8.63 12.38 -15.13
N ASN A 37 -9.89 12.21 -14.72
CA ASN A 37 -11.05 12.34 -15.58
C ASN A 37 -11.20 13.78 -16.08
N GLU A 38 -10.99 14.77 -15.22
CA GLU A 38 -10.96 16.18 -15.62
C GLU A 38 -9.87 16.47 -16.66
N ALA A 39 -8.69 15.85 -16.50
CA ALA A 39 -7.61 15.97 -17.46
C ALA A 39 -7.98 15.32 -18.82
N LEU A 40 -8.65 14.17 -18.82
CA LEU A 40 -9.18 13.52 -20.04
C LEU A 40 -10.26 14.38 -20.73
N VAL A 41 -11.17 14.98 -19.97
CA VAL A 41 -12.18 15.92 -20.53
C VAL A 41 -11.51 17.11 -21.21
N LYS A 42 -10.45 17.67 -20.63
CA LYS A 42 -9.67 18.78 -21.25
C LYS A 42 -9.04 18.38 -22.58
N GLN A 43 -8.82 17.09 -22.83
CA GLN A 43 -8.35 16.57 -24.11
C GLN A 43 -9.49 16.25 -25.09
N GLY A 44 -10.76 16.45 -24.70
CA GLY A 44 -11.92 16.30 -25.56
C GLY A 44 -12.69 14.99 -25.40
N LEU A 45 -12.36 14.14 -24.41
CA LEU A 45 -13.24 13.01 -24.06
C LEU A 45 -14.50 13.51 -23.36
N GLU A 46 -15.64 12.96 -23.76
CA GLU A 46 -16.90 13.22 -23.08
C GLU A 46 -16.92 12.51 -21.72
N GLN A 47 -17.30 13.23 -20.66
CA GLN A 47 -17.29 12.76 -19.28
C GLN A 47 -18.00 11.40 -19.12
N GLU A 48 -19.13 11.22 -19.79
CA GLU A 48 -19.95 10.01 -19.72
C GLU A 48 -19.31 8.79 -20.38
N HIS A 49 -18.34 8.98 -21.27
CA HIS A 49 -17.65 7.90 -21.98
C HIS A 49 -16.34 7.48 -21.31
N ILE A 50 -15.77 8.30 -20.41
CA ILE A 50 -14.43 8.05 -19.83
C ILE A 50 -14.33 6.67 -19.17
N ALA A 51 -15.32 6.30 -18.36
CA ALA A 51 -15.27 5.03 -17.65
C ALA A 51 -15.25 3.81 -18.58
N VAL A 52 -16.01 3.88 -19.70
CA VAL A 52 -16.06 2.82 -20.70
C VAL A 52 -14.75 2.76 -21.48
N VAL A 53 -14.28 3.90 -22.00
CA VAL A 53 -13.01 4.01 -22.74
C VAL A 53 -11.85 3.51 -21.86
N TYR A 54 -11.75 4.00 -20.62
CA TYR A 54 -10.68 3.59 -19.73
C TYR A 54 -10.69 2.07 -19.45
N LYS A 55 -11.89 1.50 -19.22
CA LYS A 55 -12.02 0.05 -18.98
C LYS A 55 -11.62 -0.78 -20.19
N GLU A 56 -12.04 -0.40 -21.39
CA GLU A 56 -11.68 -1.11 -22.63
C GLU A 56 -10.17 -1.12 -22.85
N HIS A 57 -9.50 0.01 -22.65
CA HIS A 57 -8.06 0.11 -22.76
C HIS A 57 -7.34 -0.64 -21.63
N LEU A 58 -7.87 -0.64 -20.40
CA LEU A 58 -7.35 -1.42 -19.29
C LEU A 58 -7.39 -2.93 -19.58
N ASP A 59 -8.55 -3.44 -20.00
CA ASP A 59 -8.73 -4.86 -20.32
C ASP A 59 -7.78 -5.29 -21.46
N LYS A 60 -7.61 -4.45 -22.48
CA LYS A 60 -6.67 -4.66 -23.57
C LYS A 60 -5.24 -4.67 -23.09
N THR A 61 -4.84 -3.69 -22.29
CA THR A 61 -3.47 -3.58 -21.74
C THR A 61 -3.13 -4.78 -20.87
N VAL A 62 -4.00 -5.15 -19.94
CA VAL A 62 -3.81 -6.33 -19.07
C VAL A 62 -3.71 -7.63 -19.88
N SER A 63 -4.47 -7.75 -20.98
CA SER A 63 -4.39 -8.93 -21.86
C SER A 63 -3.06 -9.01 -22.63
N GLN A 64 -2.48 -7.87 -22.99
CA GLN A 64 -1.24 -7.79 -23.78
C GLN A 64 0.03 -7.78 -22.92
N GLU A 65 -0.03 -7.17 -21.75
CA GLU A 65 1.07 -6.92 -20.83
C GLU A 65 0.65 -7.31 -19.38
N PRO A 66 0.36 -8.60 -19.10
CA PRO A 66 -0.20 -9.04 -17.82
C PRO A 66 0.73 -8.78 -16.62
N GLU A 67 2.04 -8.65 -16.85
CA GLU A 67 3.04 -8.31 -15.83
C GLU A 67 2.82 -6.94 -15.20
N LEU A 68 2.21 -6.00 -15.94
CA LEU A 68 1.91 -4.66 -15.44
C LEU A 68 0.89 -4.67 -14.29
N GLN A 69 0.15 -5.75 -14.08
CA GLN A 69 -0.75 -5.86 -12.93
C GLN A 69 -0.04 -5.76 -11.58
N SER A 70 1.26 -6.04 -11.55
CA SER A 70 2.10 -5.87 -10.36
C SER A 70 2.57 -4.43 -10.15
N ASP A 71 2.35 -3.51 -11.10
CA ASP A 71 2.73 -2.11 -11.00
C ASP A 71 1.55 -1.21 -11.39
N VAL A 72 0.79 -0.76 -10.41
CA VAL A 72 -0.42 0.07 -10.63
C VAL A 72 -0.11 1.40 -11.32
N SER A 73 1.11 1.92 -11.16
CA SER A 73 1.54 3.17 -11.80
C SER A 73 1.87 2.96 -13.28
N ALA A 74 2.69 1.95 -13.57
CA ALA A 74 3.03 1.59 -14.95
C ALA A 74 1.79 1.15 -15.73
N LEU A 75 0.91 0.35 -15.12
CA LEU A 75 -0.35 -0.06 -15.74
C LEU A 75 -1.23 1.14 -16.09
N ARG A 76 -1.43 2.06 -15.15
CA ARG A 76 -2.24 3.27 -15.38
C ARG A 76 -1.66 4.14 -16.50
N LEU A 77 -0.35 4.39 -16.47
CA LEU A 77 0.31 5.16 -17.52
C LEU A 77 0.15 4.49 -18.88
N ARG A 78 0.34 3.18 -18.95
CA ARG A 78 0.20 2.42 -20.20
C ARG A 78 -1.22 2.46 -20.78
N VAL A 79 -2.24 2.40 -19.91
CA VAL A 79 -3.64 2.58 -20.30
C VAL A 79 -3.85 3.98 -20.91
N LEU A 80 -3.34 5.02 -20.26
CA LEU A 80 -3.45 6.40 -20.75
C LEU A 80 -2.70 6.62 -22.06
N GLU A 81 -1.53 6.00 -22.25
CA GLU A 81 -0.79 5.99 -23.51
C GLU A 81 -1.60 5.31 -24.63
N SER A 82 -2.26 4.20 -24.33
CA SER A 82 -3.13 3.49 -25.27
C SER A 82 -4.31 4.37 -25.71
N ILE A 83 -4.94 5.09 -24.77
CA ILE A 83 -6.01 6.07 -25.08
C ILE A 83 -5.45 7.21 -25.94
N ALA A 84 -4.31 7.80 -25.54
CA ALA A 84 -3.70 8.91 -26.27
C ALA A 84 -3.37 8.53 -27.72
N ASN A 85 -2.84 7.33 -27.94
CA ASN A 85 -2.52 6.81 -29.27
C ASN A 85 -3.78 6.63 -30.15
N GLU A 86 -4.88 6.12 -29.58
CA GLU A 86 -6.13 5.94 -30.33
C GLU A 86 -6.73 7.29 -30.76
N HIS A 87 -6.64 8.30 -29.90
CA HIS A 87 -7.13 9.65 -30.19
C HIS A 87 -6.15 10.54 -30.96
N GLY A 88 -4.94 10.03 -31.28
CA GLY A 88 -3.91 10.79 -32.00
C GLY A 88 -3.34 11.97 -31.22
N TRP A 89 -3.34 11.88 -29.88
CA TRP A 89 -2.75 12.92 -29.02
C TRP A 89 -1.22 12.82 -29.00
N GLU A 90 -0.57 13.92 -28.65
CA GLU A 90 0.87 13.92 -28.46
C GLU A 90 1.27 12.99 -27.29
N ALA A 91 2.41 12.32 -27.40
CA ALA A 91 2.88 11.34 -26.41
C ALA A 91 2.99 11.91 -24.98
N SER A 92 3.25 13.21 -24.84
CA SER A 92 3.33 13.90 -23.54
C SER A 92 2.00 13.99 -22.78
N ILE A 93 0.88 13.88 -23.49
CA ILE A 93 -0.46 14.06 -22.91
C ILE A 93 -0.78 12.96 -21.90
N ALA A 94 -0.46 11.70 -22.21
CA ALA A 94 -0.66 10.58 -21.29
C ALA A 94 0.07 10.80 -19.94
N GLY A 95 1.33 11.23 -20.02
CA GLY A 95 2.12 11.57 -18.83
C GLY A 95 1.51 12.72 -18.02
N ASN A 96 0.99 13.75 -18.67
CA ASN A 96 0.34 14.88 -17.99
C ASN A 96 -0.96 14.47 -17.29
N ILE A 97 -1.75 13.59 -17.93
CA ILE A 97 -2.99 13.04 -17.32
C ILE A 97 -2.64 12.15 -16.12
N TYR A 98 -1.63 11.29 -16.27
CA TYR A 98 -1.12 10.48 -15.15
C TYR A 98 -0.61 11.35 -13.99
N GLN A 99 0.10 12.43 -14.27
CA GLN A 99 0.61 13.35 -13.25
C GLN A 99 -0.53 13.99 -12.45
N ALA A 100 -1.63 14.37 -13.08
CA ALA A 100 -2.81 14.89 -12.38
C ALA A 100 -3.40 13.87 -11.40
N PHE A 101 -3.49 12.59 -11.80
CA PHE A 101 -3.87 11.50 -10.92
C PHE A 101 -2.88 11.36 -9.77
N TYR A 102 -1.58 11.29 -10.09
CA TYR A 102 -0.52 11.01 -9.13
C TYR A 102 -0.42 12.10 -8.05
N GLU A 103 -0.50 13.37 -8.43
CA GLU A 103 -0.49 14.50 -7.49
C GLU A 103 -1.68 14.45 -6.53
N ALA A 104 -2.89 14.24 -7.04
CA ALA A 104 -4.08 14.13 -6.21
C ALA A 104 -4.01 12.90 -5.28
N ARG A 105 -3.38 11.81 -5.74
CA ARG A 105 -3.17 10.57 -4.97
C ARG A 105 -2.26 10.76 -3.75
N GLN A 106 -1.42 11.80 -3.73
CA GLN A 106 -0.56 12.08 -2.58
C GLN A 106 -1.27 12.84 -1.44
N ASN A 107 -2.50 13.32 -1.66
CA ASN A 107 -3.26 14.06 -0.66
C ASN A 107 -3.95 13.12 0.35
N VAL A 108 -3.17 12.36 1.08
CA VAL A 108 -3.65 11.47 2.13
C VAL A 108 -3.66 12.17 3.49
N LEU A 109 -4.63 11.81 4.32
CA LEU A 109 -4.69 12.26 5.71
C LEU A 109 -4.32 11.10 6.63
N VAL A 110 -3.05 11.09 7.05
CA VAL A 110 -2.52 10.05 7.96
C VAL A 110 -3.25 10.15 9.30
N TYR A 111 -3.69 9.01 9.86
CA TYR A 111 -4.34 8.96 11.16
C TYR A 111 -3.39 9.45 12.26
N ASP A 112 -3.90 10.25 13.20
CA ASP A 112 -3.14 10.66 14.39
C ASP A 112 -2.61 9.44 15.18
N ASP A 113 -3.44 8.39 15.26
CA ASP A 113 -3.07 7.11 15.88
C ASP A 113 -1.90 6.42 15.16
N ALA A 114 -1.81 6.54 13.83
CA ALA A 114 -0.68 6.01 13.06
C ALA A 114 0.60 6.77 13.38
N ILE A 115 0.54 8.09 13.42
CA ILE A 115 1.69 8.94 13.77
C ILE A 115 2.20 8.63 15.19
N GLU A 116 1.30 8.50 16.15
CA GLU A 116 1.66 8.15 17.53
C GLU A 116 2.29 6.75 17.62
N LEU A 117 1.70 5.76 16.93
CA LEU A 117 2.21 4.39 16.87
C LEU A 117 3.62 4.33 16.26
N LEU A 118 3.82 4.96 15.10
CA LEU A 118 5.11 5.00 14.41
C LEU A 118 6.18 5.67 15.26
N ASN A 119 5.87 6.80 15.93
CA ASN A 119 6.77 7.48 16.87
C ASN A 119 7.25 6.58 18.02
N HIS A 120 6.40 5.67 18.48
CA HIS A 120 6.76 4.76 19.56
C HIS A 120 7.55 3.55 19.04
N LEU A 121 7.07 2.91 17.99
CA LEU A 121 7.72 1.72 17.44
C LEU A 121 9.14 1.99 16.93
N LYS A 122 9.38 3.15 16.31
CA LYS A 122 10.70 3.51 15.76
C LYS A 122 11.82 3.56 16.80
N LYS A 123 11.49 3.65 18.08
CA LYS A 123 12.49 3.68 19.15
C LYS A 123 13.15 2.32 19.39
N ASP A 124 12.39 1.24 19.16
CA ASP A 124 12.74 -0.11 19.54
C ASP A 124 12.82 -1.08 18.35
N PHE A 125 12.22 -0.71 17.19
CA PHE A 125 12.12 -1.56 16.01
C PHE A 125 12.60 -0.83 14.75
N GLN A 126 13.15 -1.60 13.81
CA GLN A 126 13.30 -1.14 12.42
C GLN A 126 11.92 -1.12 11.76
N LEU A 127 11.62 -0.09 10.98
CA LEU A 127 10.31 0.06 10.34
C LEU A 127 10.41 -0.01 8.83
N ALA A 128 9.48 -0.75 8.21
CA ALA A 128 9.36 -0.88 6.76
C ALA A 128 7.97 -0.51 6.26
N VAL A 129 7.91 -0.08 5.01
CA VAL A 129 6.70 -0.04 4.19
C VAL A 129 6.77 -1.14 3.14
N ILE A 130 5.69 -1.91 2.97
CA ILE A 130 5.49 -2.83 1.86
C ILE A 130 4.08 -2.60 1.30
N SER A 131 3.98 -1.89 0.18
CA SER A 131 2.68 -1.45 -0.36
C SER A 131 2.51 -1.81 -1.84
N ASN A 132 1.27 -2.18 -2.21
CA ASN A 132 0.85 -2.31 -3.61
C ASN A 132 0.43 -0.96 -4.21
N GLY A 133 0.27 0.06 -3.39
CA GLY A 133 -0.12 1.40 -3.79
C GLY A 133 1.04 2.23 -4.35
N ASN A 134 0.71 3.45 -4.75
CA ASN A 134 1.65 4.38 -5.35
C ASN A 134 1.78 5.72 -4.59
N VAL A 135 1.39 5.74 -3.32
CA VAL A 135 1.65 6.88 -2.44
C VAL A 135 3.14 6.93 -2.10
N ASP A 136 3.72 8.11 -2.21
CA ASP A 136 5.10 8.38 -1.84
C ASP A 136 5.13 8.92 -0.40
N VAL A 137 5.59 8.10 0.53
CA VAL A 137 5.70 8.46 1.96
C VAL A 137 6.52 9.74 2.20
N LYS A 138 7.41 10.09 1.25
CA LYS A 138 8.19 11.33 1.32
C LYS A 138 7.34 12.54 1.00
N GLN A 139 6.44 12.46 0.02
CA GLN A 139 5.51 13.54 -0.29
C GLN A 139 4.47 13.73 0.81
N VAL A 140 4.08 12.65 1.47
CA VAL A 140 3.19 12.65 2.64
C VAL A 140 3.90 13.17 3.91
N GLY A 141 5.24 13.15 3.94
CA GLY A 141 6.04 13.65 5.06
C GLY A 141 6.24 12.67 6.21
N ILE A 142 6.04 11.38 5.97
CA ILE A 142 6.22 10.30 6.97
C ILE A 142 7.41 9.38 6.67
N ASP A 143 8.20 9.68 5.65
CA ASP A 143 9.37 8.89 5.25
C ASP A 143 10.40 8.74 6.38
N HIS A 144 10.52 9.75 7.23
CA HIS A 144 11.45 9.77 8.36
C HIS A 144 11.17 8.70 9.43
N TYR A 145 10.00 8.05 9.41
CA TYR A 145 9.69 6.91 10.28
C TYR A 145 10.30 5.61 9.78
N PHE A 146 10.48 5.44 8.48
CA PHE A 146 10.79 4.16 7.85
C PHE A 146 12.28 4.05 7.50
N ASP A 147 12.86 2.89 7.80
CA ASP A 147 14.21 2.52 7.41
C ASP A 147 14.23 1.88 6.02
N LEU A 148 13.07 1.36 5.57
CA LEU A 148 12.90 0.68 4.29
C LEU A 148 11.52 1.00 3.70
N VAL A 149 11.46 1.25 2.38
CA VAL A 149 10.20 1.45 1.66
C VAL A 149 10.24 0.61 0.39
N TYR A 150 9.34 -0.37 0.29
CA TYR A 150 9.13 -1.17 -0.91
C TYR A 150 7.73 -0.95 -1.46
N ARG A 151 7.67 -0.70 -2.77
CA ARG A 151 6.44 -0.55 -3.55
C ARG A 151 6.40 -1.57 -4.67
N ALA A 152 5.25 -2.15 -4.89
CA ALA A 152 5.02 -3.06 -5.99
C ALA A 152 5.35 -2.40 -7.35
N GLY A 153 5.94 -3.17 -8.25
CA GLY A 153 6.49 -2.71 -9.50
C GLY A 153 7.97 -2.32 -9.36
N PRO A 154 8.30 -1.12 -8.91
CA PRO A 154 9.69 -0.66 -8.82
C PRO A 154 10.59 -1.52 -7.92
N ASP A 155 10.07 -1.96 -6.78
CA ASP A 155 10.88 -2.62 -5.74
C ASP A 155 10.62 -4.13 -5.66
N GLY A 156 9.53 -4.63 -6.26
CA GLY A 156 9.22 -6.05 -6.26
C GLY A 156 7.84 -6.39 -6.80
N ILE A 157 7.51 -7.68 -6.70
CA ILE A 157 6.22 -8.21 -7.13
C ILE A 157 5.16 -7.86 -6.10
N ALA A 158 3.98 -7.43 -6.58
CA ALA A 158 2.86 -7.04 -5.72
C ALA A 158 2.43 -8.16 -4.76
N LYS A 159 2.06 -7.79 -3.53
CA LYS A 159 1.33 -8.67 -2.60
C LYS A 159 0.06 -9.21 -3.28
N PRO A 160 -0.30 -10.49 -3.13
CA PRO A 160 0.15 -11.41 -2.09
C PRO A 160 1.46 -12.16 -2.38
N HIS A 161 2.23 -11.82 -3.41
CA HIS A 161 3.53 -12.45 -3.62
C HIS A 161 4.49 -12.10 -2.48
N GLN A 162 5.32 -13.06 -2.05
CA GLN A 162 6.22 -12.93 -0.89
C GLN A 162 7.47 -12.08 -1.16
N ASP A 163 7.74 -11.70 -2.41
CA ASP A 163 8.98 -11.10 -2.88
C ASP A 163 9.44 -9.90 -2.02
N MET A 164 8.56 -8.93 -1.80
CA MET A 164 8.92 -7.73 -1.01
C MET A 164 9.14 -8.04 0.48
N PHE A 165 8.46 -9.06 1.03
CA PHE A 165 8.68 -9.50 2.42
C PHE A 165 10.06 -10.13 2.57
N VAL A 166 10.43 -11.07 1.68
CA VAL A 166 11.75 -11.72 1.68
C VAL A 166 12.86 -10.67 1.53
N LYS A 167 12.70 -9.72 0.61
CA LYS A 167 13.64 -8.61 0.46
C LYS A 167 13.77 -7.75 1.72
N ALA A 168 12.68 -7.55 2.47
CA ALA A 168 12.71 -6.81 3.72
C ALA A 168 13.45 -7.59 4.83
N HIS A 169 13.22 -8.91 4.94
CA HIS A 169 13.97 -9.76 5.87
C HIS A 169 15.47 -9.71 5.59
N ASP A 170 15.86 -9.85 4.33
CA ASP A 170 17.26 -9.79 3.89
C ASP A 170 17.89 -8.40 4.18
N ALA A 171 17.18 -7.32 3.85
CA ALA A 171 17.67 -5.96 4.05
C ALA A 171 17.88 -5.61 5.53
N PHE A 172 17.01 -6.11 6.40
CA PHE A 172 17.15 -5.93 7.85
C PHE A 172 18.06 -6.96 8.52
N ASN A 173 18.49 -8.00 7.78
CA ASN A 173 19.29 -9.11 8.28
C ASN A 173 18.65 -9.78 9.51
N ILE A 174 17.39 -10.15 9.37
CA ILE A 174 16.55 -10.79 10.40
C ILE A 174 16.00 -12.13 9.90
N ASN A 175 15.59 -12.99 10.83
CA ASN A 175 14.82 -14.19 10.49
C ASN A 175 13.37 -13.82 10.15
N ASP A 176 12.69 -14.67 9.38
CA ASP A 176 11.32 -14.44 8.93
C ASP A 176 10.35 -14.24 10.11
N ASP A 177 10.54 -14.99 11.20
CA ASP A 177 9.72 -14.93 12.42
C ASP A 177 10.10 -13.79 13.39
N GLU A 178 11.08 -12.97 13.03
CA GLU A 178 11.44 -11.74 13.74
C GLU A 178 10.79 -10.49 13.08
N PHE A 179 9.97 -10.69 12.05
CA PHE A 179 9.23 -9.63 11.34
C PHE A 179 7.74 -9.69 11.68
N LEU A 180 7.16 -8.53 12.01
CA LEU A 180 5.74 -8.34 12.24
C LEU A 180 5.18 -7.42 11.16
N TYR A 181 4.17 -7.85 10.43
CA TYR A 181 3.55 -7.03 9.38
C TYR A 181 2.15 -6.58 9.76
N VAL A 182 1.84 -5.32 9.55
CA VAL A 182 0.55 -4.69 9.90
C VAL A 182 -0.14 -4.24 8.61
N GLY A 183 -1.37 -4.71 8.39
CA GLY A 183 -2.17 -4.35 7.22
C GLY A 183 -3.65 -4.63 7.42
N ASP A 184 -4.50 -4.24 6.48
CA ASP A 184 -5.95 -4.36 6.55
C ASP A 184 -6.51 -5.51 5.70
N HIS A 185 -5.76 -5.97 4.71
CA HIS A 185 -6.26 -6.92 3.72
C HIS A 185 -5.87 -8.36 4.06
N ILE A 186 -6.88 -9.24 4.16
CA ILE A 186 -6.70 -10.65 4.56
C ILE A 186 -5.67 -11.37 3.70
N VAL A 187 -5.77 -11.26 2.37
CA VAL A 187 -4.93 -12.01 1.43
C VAL A 187 -3.61 -11.29 1.16
N ASN A 188 -3.67 -9.98 0.82
CA ASN A 188 -2.48 -9.24 0.42
C ASN A 188 -1.54 -8.94 1.59
N ASP A 189 -2.06 -8.82 2.82
CA ASP A 189 -1.27 -8.47 3.98
C ASP A 189 -1.07 -9.65 4.92
N ALA A 190 -2.15 -10.09 5.58
CA ALA A 190 -2.02 -11.10 6.62
C ALA A 190 -1.53 -12.46 6.08
N GLN A 191 -2.17 -12.98 5.01
CA GLN A 191 -1.77 -14.25 4.43
C GLN A 191 -0.39 -14.16 3.78
N ALA A 192 -0.12 -13.09 3.01
CA ALA A 192 1.17 -12.90 2.35
C ALA A 192 2.34 -12.82 3.34
N ALA A 193 2.17 -12.09 4.47
CA ALA A 193 3.17 -12.03 5.53
C ALA A 193 3.41 -13.41 6.17
N MET A 194 2.34 -14.14 6.48
CA MET A 194 2.46 -15.48 7.06
C MET A 194 3.10 -16.49 6.09
N ASP A 195 2.78 -16.41 4.81
CA ASP A 195 3.37 -17.26 3.76
C ASP A 195 4.87 -16.96 3.58
N ALA A 196 5.29 -15.72 3.86
CA ALA A 196 6.70 -15.33 3.94
C ALA A 196 7.38 -15.71 5.26
N GLY A 197 6.70 -16.40 6.18
CA GLY A 197 7.23 -16.83 7.48
C GLY A 197 7.06 -15.83 8.63
N SER A 198 6.50 -14.65 8.36
CA SER A 198 6.34 -13.55 9.33
C SER A 198 5.11 -13.71 10.22
N TYR A 199 5.02 -12.86 11.22
CA TYR A 199 3.78 -12.63 11.96
C TYR A 199 2.98 -11.51 11.32
N ALA A 200 1.65 -11.54 11.50
CA ALA A 200 0.74 -10.55 10.95
C ALA A 200 -0.14 -9.91 12.04
N ILE A 201 -0.39 -8.62 11.89
CA ILE A 201 -1.48 -7.89 12.53
C ILE A 201 -2.48 -7.53 11.44
N LEU A 202 -3.67 -8.08 11.52
CA LEU A 202 -4.78 -7.73 10.63
C LEU A 202 -5.65 -6.66 11.30
N ILE A 203 -5.71 -5.48 10.70
CA ILE A 203 -6.59 -4.39 11.12
C ILE A 203 -7.88 -4.48 10.31
N ASN A 204 -8.85 -5.22 10.80
CA ASN A 204 -10.07 -5.51 10.04
C ASN A 204 -11.24 -5.80 10.98
N GLU A 205 -12.47 -5.40 10.60
CA GLU A 205 -13.69 -5.67 11.37
C GLU A 205 -14.21 -7.11 11.20
N GLU A 206 -13.77 -7.84 10.18
CA GLU A 206 -14.21 -9.20 9.92
C GLU A 206 -13.78 -10.15 11.05
N ASP A 207 -14.71 -11.00 11.50
CA ASP A 207 -14.42 -12.00 12.54
C ASP A 207 -13.86 -13.28 11.92
N ILE A 208 -12.55 -13.26 11.62
CA ILE A 208 -11.83 -14.35 10.97
C ILE A 208 -10.65 -14.80 11.82
N ASP A 209 -10.45 -16.10 11.94
CA ASP A 209 -9.26 -16.70 12.56
C ASP A 209 -8.33 -17.21 11.44
N LEU A 210 -7.18 -16.57 11.31
CA LEU A 210 -6.14 -16.94 10.35
C LEU A 210 -5.02 -17.80 10.97
N GLY A 211 -5.21 -18.24 12.21
CA GLY A 211 -4.26 -19.11 12.91
C GLY A 211 -3.29 -18.37 13.83
N PRO A 212 -2.30 -19.11 14.39
CA PRO A 212 -1.51 -18.63 15.52
C PRO A 212 -0.53 -17.50 15.19
N ARG A 213 -0.18 -17.31 13.92
CA ARG A 213 0.74 -16.25 13.46
C ARG A 213 0.06 -14.94 13.10
N CYS A 214 -1.27 -14.87 13.14
CA CYS A 214 -2.03 -13.64 12.91
C CYS A 214 -2.76 -13.21 14.17
N LEU A 215 -2.59 -11.95 14.55
CA LEU A 215 -3.40 -11.29 15.57
C LEU A 215 -4.31 -10.29 14.89
N ARG A 216 -5.56 -10.21 15.31
CA ARG A 216 -6.54 -9.32 14.73
C ARG A 216 -6.92 -8.20 15.70
N TYR A 217 -7.03 -7.01 15.14
CA TYR A 217 -7.57 -5.83 15.80
C TYR A 217 -8.65 -5.21 14.93
N LYS A 218 -9.69 -4.65 15.54
CA LYS A 218 -10.75 -3.98 14.79
C LYS A 218 -10.27 -2.66 14.21
N THR A 219 -9.43 -1.96 14.96
CA THR A 219 -8.92 -0.64 14.57
C THR A 219 -7.42 -0.53 14.86
N LEU A 220 -6.76 0.38 14.16
CA LEU A 220 -5.36 0.73 14.43
C LEU A 220 -5.19 1.28 15.87
N SER A 221 -6.21 1.98 16.38
CA SER A 221 -6.24 2.51 17.76
C SER A 221 -6.18 1.40 18.80
N ASP A 222 -6.90 0.29 18.59
CA ASP A 222 -6.86 -0.86 19.49
C ASP A 222 -5.48 -1.52 19.51
N PHE A 223 -4.88 -1.72 18.34
CA PHE A 223 -3.52 -2.24 18.21
C PHE A 223 -2.51 -1.32 18.89
N LYS A 224 -2.57 -0.01 18.58
CA LYS A 224 -1.71 1.00 19.23
C LYS A 224 -1.81 0.93 20.76
N ALA A 225 -3.02 0.82 21.31
CA ALA A 225 -3.22 0.78 22.76
C ALA A 225 -2.51 -0.41 23.42
N ASP A 226 -2.50 -1.57 22.77
CA ASP A 226 -1.78 -2.76 23.26
C ASP A 226 -0.27 -2.62 23.11
N VAL A 227 0.23 -2.06 21.99
CA VAL A 227 1.66 -1.77 21.81
C VAL A 227 2.16 -0.82 22.89
N LEU A 228 1.44 0.29 23.15
CA LEU A 228 1.85 1.27 24.17
C LEU A 228 1.84 0.72 25.60
N ARG A 229 1.02 -0.29 25.90
CA ARG A 229 1.09 -1.00 27.17
C ARG A 229 2.40 -1.78 27.31
N TYR A 230 2.85 -2.45 26.24
CA TYR A 230 4.12 -3.17 26.22
C TYR A 230 5.31 -2.23 26.39
N LEU A 231 5.36 -1.13 25.62
CA LEU A 231 6.52 -0.21 25.62
C LEU A 231 6.63 0.67 26.89
N LYS A 232 5.66 0.62 27.80
CA LYS A 232 5.70 1.33 29.10
C LYS A 232 6.31 0.51 30.23
N PHE A 233 6.66 -0.75 29.98
CA PHE A 233 7.30 -1.67 30.93
C PHE A 233 8.74 -2.00 30.48
#